data_374f959d85bdb8e288d8a5841b026823
#
_entry.id   374f959d85bdb8e288d8a5841b026823
#
_cell.length_a   1.000
_cell.length_b   1.000
_cell.length_c   1.000
_cell.angle_alpha   90.00
_cell.angle_beta   90.00
_cell.angle_gamma   90.00
#
_symmetry.space_group_name_H-M   'P 1'
#
loop_
_entity.id
_entity.type
_entity.pdbx_description
1 polymer ?
#
loop_
_entity_poly.entity_id
_entity_poly.type
_entity_poly.pdbx_seq_one_letter_code
_entity_poly.pdbx_strand_id
1 'polypeptide(L)'
;MYELTMSLNPKSKTPLYEQIYEFIKEEIQNNVIQSGERLPSTRALSKHLVVSRSTVELAYEQLLSEGYVEAIPCKGYFVAKIEGIYQLQKRPEIKVEPISSEVTEYAYDFTPNGVDLNSFPYNVWRKLSKECLIDDKAEMFRLGDPQGEYGLRNAISSYLHQARGIHCHPDQIIIGAGSDYLLMLLTTVIGNCHKVALENPTYGQAYRLFERLSYKVCTVDMDQSGMRIDELEKSGADIAFVMPSHQYPLGCVMPIQRRMELLKWADGAEGRYIIEDDYDSEFRYKGKPIPALQGSDSNGKVIYTGTFSKSLAPSIRMSYMVLPEHILKIYQEKCRFISSTVSKVDQMILQKFMEEGYYERHLNKTRALYKNRHDVLISSLRKMKEILEISGENAGVHLLLHFKTDDSEKDLIEKAAKQGVRVYGLSEYCVKDNEDSTGKAVILLGYANMNEERIRAAVQLLCKAWK
;
A
#
# COMPACT_ATOMS: atom_id res chain seq x y z
N MET A 1 -60.65 10.29 -8.72
CA MET A 1 -59.51 10.57 -9.62
C MET A 1 -58.71 11.65 -8.94
N TYR A 2 -57.54 11.34 -8.47
CA TYR A 2 -56.70 12.26 -7.71
C TYR A 2 -56.22 13.39 -8.63
N GLU A 3 -56.47 14.67 -8.27
CA GLU A 3 -55.89 15.82 -8.98
C GLU A 3 -54.50 16.03 -8.47
N LEU A 4 -53.49 15.61 -9.26
CA LEU A 4 -52.09 15.86 -8.98
C LEU A 4 -51.79 17.36 -9.16
N THR A 5 -51.82 18.11 -8.06
CA THR A 5 -51.46 19.52 -8.00
C THR A 5 -49.95 19.63 -7.80
N MET A 6 -49.20 19.65 -8.90
CA MET A 6 -47.77 19.88 -8.88
C MET A 6 -47.38 21.14 -9.67
N SER A 7 -46.38 21.82 -9.21
CA SER A 7 -45.80 23.00 -9.87
C SER A 7 -44.47 22.63 -10.49
N LEU A 8 -44.39 22.62 -11.81
CA LEU A 8 -43.17 22.36 -12.56
C LEU A 8 -42.36 23.64 -12.73
N ASN A 9 -41.04 23.54 -12.59
CA ASN A 9 -40.12 24.64 -12.82
C ASN A 9 -39.29 24.38 -14.10
N PRO A 10 -39.66 25.00 -15.26
CA PRO A 10 -38.93 24.84 -16.52
C PRO A 10 -37.49 25.41 -16.50
N LYS A 11 -37.19 26.26 -15.51
CA LYS A 11 -35.87 26.87 -15.35
C LYS A 11 -34.92 26.07 -14.43
N SER A 12 -35.42 25.00 -13.82
CA SER A 12 -34.61 24.11 -13.00
C SER A 12 -33.58 23.37 -13.88
N LYS A 13 -32.45 22.98 -13.26
CA LYS A 13 -31.50 22.05 -13.89
C LYS A 13 -32.06 20.63 -14.01
N THR A 14 -33.06 20.29 -13.23
CA THR A 14 -33.73 18.98 -13.24
C THR A 14 -34.74 18.93 -14.40
N PRO A 15 -34.64 17.94 -15.29
CA PRO A 15 -35.58 17.77 -16.42
C PRO A 15 -37.05 17.64 -15.96
N LEU A 16 -38.00 18.10 -16.77
CA LEU A 16 -39.43 18.09 -16.39
C LEU A 16 -39.95 16.68 -16.13
N TYR A 17 -39.50 15.65 -16.84
CA TYR A 17 -39.92 14.27 -16.58
C TYR A 17 -39.45 13.79 -15.21
N GLU A 18 -38.25 14.17 -14.79
CA GLU A 18 -37.70 13.80 -13.51
C GLU A 18 -38.47 14.50 -12.35
N GLN A 19 -38.84 15.78 -12.54
CA GLN A 19 -39.69 16.48 -11.57
C GLN A 19 -41.06 15.80 -11.39
N ILE A 20 -41.67 15.34 -12.49
CA ILE A 20 -42.93 14.59 -12.45
C ILE A 20 -42.75 13.24 -11.74
N TYR A 21 -41.71 12.53 -12.09
CA TYR A 21 -41.34 11.24 -11.50
C TYR A 21 -41.14 11.37 -9.98
N GLU A 22 -40.27 12.29 -9.55
CA GLU A 22 -39.96 12.48 -8.14
C GLU A 22 -41.19 12.86 -7.33
N PHE A 23 -42.00 13.78 -7.86
CA PHE A 23 -43.26 14.17 -7.19
C PHE A 23 -44.19 12.98 -6.98
N ILE A 24 -44.47 12.21 -8.02
CA ILE A 24 -45.39 11.05 -7.91
C ILE A 24 -44.78 10.00 -6.97
N LYS A 25 -43.50 9.77 -7.04
CA LYS A 25 -42.77 8.85 -6.14
C LYS A 25 -42.90 9.27 -4.67
N GLU A 26 -42.68 10.56 -4.37
CA GLU A 26 -42.86 11.09 -3.00
C GLU A 26 -44.31 10.95 -2.51
N GLU A 27 -45.31 11.24 -3.35
CA GLU A 27 -46.73 11.10 -3.00
C GLU A 27 -47.08 9.64 -2.71
N ILE A 28 -46.51 8.69 -3.47
CA ILE A 28 -46.70 7.25 -3.19
C ILE A 28 -45.95 6.86 -1.90
N GLN A 29 -44.74 7.31 -1.70
CA GLN A 29 -43.95 7.01 -0.50
C GLN A 29 -44.55 7.58 0.78
N ASN A 30 -45.18 8.75 0.68
CA ASN A 30 -45.87 9.40 1.78
C ASN A 30 -47.32 8.88 1.98
N ASN A 31 -47.72 7.87 1.20
CA ASN A 31 -49.06 7.27 1.20
C ASN A 31 -50.20 8.27 0.92
N VAL A 32 -49.91 9.34 0.20
CA VAL A 32 -50.90 10.30 -0.28
C VAL A 32 -51.65 9.67 -1.47
N ILE A 33 -50.93 9.03 -2.38
CA ILE A 33 -51.50 8.16 -3.42
C ILE A 33 -51.43 6.72 -2.92
N GLN A 34 -52.59 6.11 -2.72
CA GLN A 34 -52.66 4.79 -2.09
C GLN A 34 -52.38 3.64 -3.05
N SER A 35 -51.87 2.53 -2.51
CA SER A 35 -51.67 1.29 -3.25
C SER A 35 -52.97 0.85 -3.97
N GLY A 36 -52.86 0.50 -5.25
CA GLY A 36 -53.99 0.13 -6.10
C GLY A 36 -54.75 1.32 -6.67
N GLU A 37 -54.39 2.55 -6.31
CA GLU A 37 -55.03 3.74 -6.88
C GLU A 37 -54.61 3.97 -8.33
N ARG A 38 -55.53 4.44 -9.15
CA ARG A 38 -55.29 4.68 -10.57
C ARG A 38 -54.70 6.06 -10.81
N LEU A 39 -53.55 6.13 -11.44
CA LEU A 39 -52.94 7.37 -11.91
C LEU A 39 -53.69 7.95 -13.14
N PRO A 40 -53.64 9.28 -13.35
CA PRO A 40 -54.12 9.91 -14.55
C PRO A 40 -53.47 9.29 -15.82
N SER A 41 -54.18 9.26 -16.95
CA SER A 41 -53.55 8.83 -18.19
C SER A 41 -52.46 9.80 -18.63
N THR A 42 -51.45 9.34 -19.34
CA THR A 42 -50.33 10.20 -19.85
C THR A 42 -50.85 11.40 -20.61
N ARG A 43 -51.98 11.21 -21.37
CA ARG A 43 -52.63 12.29 -22.12
C ARG A 43 -53.38 13.28 -21.19
N ALA A 44 -53.98 12.81 -20.11
CA ALA A 44 -54.68 13.67 -19.15
C ALA A 44 -53.67 14.51 -18.36
N LEU A 45 -52.61 13.87 -17.83
CA LEU A 45 -51.59 14.53 -17.03
C LEU A 45 -50.77 15.53 -17.87
N SER A 46 -50.44 15.19 -19.12
CA SER A 46 -49.69 16.11 -20.01
C SER A 46 -50.52 17.38 -20.32
N LYS A 47 -51.83 17.24 -20.50
CA LYS A 47 -52.73 18.39 -20.67
C LYS A 47 -52.80 19.27 -19.41
N HIS A 48 -52.92 18.65 -18.24
CA HIS A 48 -53.01 19.32 -16.96
C HIS A 48 -51.73 20.12 -16.62
N LEU A 49 -50.55 19.51 -16.85
CA LEU A 49 -49.24 20.09 -16.56
C LEU A 49 -48.68 20.98 -17.70
N VAL A 50 -49.38 21.05 -18.82
CA VAL A 50 -48.95 21.82 -20.02
C VAL A 50 -47.55 21.38 -20.50
N VAL A 51 -47.29 20.06 -20.53
CA VAL A 51 -46.04 19.46 -21.01
C VAL A 51 -46.30 18.50 -22.17
N SER A 52 -45.25 18.05 -22.84
CA SER A 52 -45.39 17.06 -23.90
C SER A 52 -45.83 15.70 -23.31
N ARG A 53 -46.56 14.92 -24.10
CA ARG A 53 -46.98 13.58 -23.68
C ARG A 53 -45.77 12.66 -23.42
N SER A 54 -44.72 12.78 -24.23
CA SER A 54 -43.50 12.03 -24.04
C SER A 54 -42.78 12.30 -22.72
N THR A 55 -42.86 13.54 -22.20
CA THR A 55 -42.34 13.90 -20.87
C THR A 55 -43.02 13.12 -19.76
N VAL A 56 -44.37 12.96 -19.83
CA VAL A 56 -45.12 12.18 -18.84
C VAL A 56 -44.87 10.68 -19.02
N GLU A 57 -44.72 10.22 -20.26
CA GLU A 57 -44.44 8.83 -20.58
C GLU A 57 -43.09 8.40 -20.00
N LEU A 58 -42.05 9.21 -20.15
CA LEU A 58 -40.74 8.95 -19.54
C LEU A 58 -40.82 8.86 -18.01
N ALA A 59 -41.57 9.75 -17.35
CA ALA A 59 -41.76 9.70 -15.91
C ALA A 59 -42.49 8.41 -15.48
N TYR A 60 -43.50 8.01 -16.23
CA TYR A 60 -44.26 6.79 -15.92
C TYR A 60 -43.48 5.52 -16.23
N GLU A 61 -42.66 5.51 -17.28
CA GLU A 61 -41.74 4.41 -17.59
C GLU A 61 -40.72 4.22 -16.46
N GLN A 62 -40.20 5.31 -15.88
CA GLN A 62 -39.29 5.26 -14.75
C GLN A 62 -40.00 4.65 -13.52
N LEU A 63 -41.20 5.12 -13.18
CA LEU A 63 -42.02 4.57 -12.08
C LEU A 63 -42.37 3.10 -12.27
N LEU A 64 -42.65 2.69 -13.52
CA LEU A 64 -42.87 1.29 -13.89
C LEU A 64 -41.58 0.45 -13.70
N SER A 65 -40.46 0.95 -14.17
CA SER A 65 -39.18 0.24 -14.09
C SER A 65 -38.73 0.06 -12.64
N GLU A 66 -39.02 1.00 -11.76
CA GLU A 66 -38.76 0.91 -10.32
C GLU A 66 -39.84 0.14 -9.55
N GLY A 67 -40.96 -0.22 -10.18
CA GLY A 67 -42.01 -0.99 -9.56
C GLY A 67 -42.95 -0.18 -8.64
N TYR A 68 -42.89 1.15 -8.67
CA TYR A 68 -43.88 1.99 -7.97
C TYR A 68 -45.26 1.95 -8.60
N VAL A 69 -45.33 1.70 -9.90
CA VAL A 69 -46.51 1.69 -10.71
C VAL A 69 -46.57 0.43 -11.56
N GLU A 70 -47.76 -0.08 -11.79
CA GLU A 70 -48.04 -1.20 -12.69
C GLU A 70 -48.91 -0.74 -13.86
N ALA A 71 -48.63 -1.20 -15.07
CA ALA A 71 -49.45 -0.94 -16.24
C ALA A 71 -50.41 -2.12 -16.46
N ILE A 72 -51.73 -1.88 -16.36
CA ILE A 72 -52.75 -2.89 -16.65
C ILE A 72 -53.29 -2.64 -18.06
N PRO A 73 -53.20 -3.60 -18.98
CA PRO A 73 -53.70 -3.45 -20.37
C PRO A 73 -55.12 -2.95 -20.42
N CYS A 74 -55.38 -1.96 -21.25
CA CYS A 74 -56.71 -1.29 -21.44
C CYS A 74 -57.30 -0.59 -20.21
N LYS A 75 -56.60 -0.62 -19.04
CA LYS A 75 -57.07 0.04 -17.79
C LYS A 75 -56.21 1.24 -17.38
N GLY A 76 -54.94 1.24 -17.71
CA GLY A 76 -54.00 2.34 -17.44
C GLY A 76 -52.98 2.00 -16.37
N TYR A 77 -52.47 3.02 -15.67
CA TYR A 77 -51.41 2.93 -14.68
C TYR A 77 -51.98 2.94 -13.26
N PHE A 78 -51.48 2.05 -12.42
CA PHE A 78 -51.94 1.87 -11.03
C PHE A 78 -50.74 1.82 -10.10
N VAL A 79 -50.88 2.35 -8.88
CA VAL A 79 -49.85 2.25 -7.86
C VAL A 79 -49.73 0.79 -7.41
N ALA A 80 -48.53 0.27 -7.46
CA ALA A 80 -48.24 -1.11 -7.06
C ALA A 80 -48.47 -1.36 -5.58
N LYS A 81 -48.76 -2.61 -5.21
CA LYS A 81 -48.82 -3.03 -3.81
C LYS A 81 -47.43 -3.23 -3.27
N ILE A 82 -46.88 -2.23 -2.56
CA ILE A 82 -45.53 -2.29 -1.99
C ILE A 82 -45.67 -2.42 -0.48
N GLU A 83 -45.44 -3.65 0.03
CA GLU A 83 -45.41 -3.88 1.49
C GLU A 83 -44.18 -3.23 2.09
N GLY A 84 -44.34 -2.48 3.20
CA GLY A 84 -43.22 -1.87 3.94
C GLY A 84 -42.68 -0.55 3.39
N ILE A 85 -43.30 0.06 2.37
CA ILE A 85 -42.90 1.36 1.81
C ILE A 85 -42.84 2.48 2.86
N TYR A 86 -43.67 2.37 3.91
CA TYR A 86 -43.71 3.34 5.02
C TYR A 86 -42.44 3.34 5.90
N GLN A 87 -41.57 2.35 5.75
CA GLN A 87 -40.33 2.25 6.53
C GLN A 87 -39.14 2.93 5.85
N LEU A 88 -39.34 3.46 4.63
CA LEU A 88 -38.33 4.26 3.95
C LEU A 88 -38.37 5.72 4.47
N GLN A 89 -38.30 5.89 5.79
CA GLN A 89 -38.07 7.20 6.38
C GLN A 89 -36.79 7.77 5.86
N LYS A 90 -36.79 9.06 5.49
CA LYS A 90 -35.54 9.80 5.17
C LYS A 90 -34.51 9.48 6.25
N ARG A 91 -33.44 8.81 5.88
CA ARG A 91 -32.34 8.61 6.82
C ARG A 91 -31.95 9.99 7.36
N PRO A 92 -31.83 10.18 8.68
CA PRO A 92 -31.30 11.42 9.20
C PRO A 92 -29.97 11.70 8.51
N GLU A 93 -29.77 12.93 8.07
CA GLU A 93 -28.47 13.35 7.54
C GLU A 93 -27.41 12.99 8.57
N ILE A 94 -26.60 11.98 8.24
CA ILE A 94 -25.44 11.66 9.05
C ILE A 94 -24.49 12.85 8.88
N LYS A 95 -24.47 13.74 9.87
CA LYS A 95 -23.41 14.73 9.96
C LYS A 95 -22.13 13.97 10.21
N VAL A 96 -21.41 13.64 9.14
CA VAL A 96 -20.04 13.14 9.23
C VAL A 96 -19.21 14.33 9.69
N GLU A 97 -18.91 14.39 10.98
CA GLU A 97 -17.88 15.31 11.44
C GLU A 97 -16.57 14.90 10.73
N PRO A 98 -15.90 15.82 10.05
CA PRO A 98 -14.62 15.49 9.44
C PRO A 98 -13.67 15.08 10.57
N ILE A 99 -13.10 13.87 10.44
CA ILE A 99 -12.04 13.45 11.34
C ILE A 99 -10.87 14.39 11.06
N SER A 100 -10.79 15.47 11.84
CA SER A 100 -9.65 16.38 11.82
C SER A 100 -8.48 15.64 12.47
N SER A 101 -7.70 14.92 11.70
CA SER A 101 -6.34 14.62 12.11
C SER A 101 -5.58 15.95 12.08
N GLU A 102 -5.31 16.53 13.22
CA GLU A 102 -4.35 17.62 13.34
C GLU A 102 -2.99 17.07 12.86
N VAL A 103 -2.69 17.30 11.60
CA VAL A 103 -1.37 17.01 11.06
C VAL A 103 -0.45 18.09 11.60
N THR A 104 0.28 17.77 12.66
CA THR A 104 1.32 18.67 13.19
C THR A 104 2.39 18.81 12.10
N GLU A 105 2.47 19.95 11.46
CA GLU A 105 3.52 20.24 10.47
C GLU A 105 4.84 20.53 11.17
N TYR A 106 5.82 19.66 10.94
CA TYR A 106 7.19 19.85 11.39
C TYR A 106 8.01 20.56 10.31
N ALA A 107 8.86 21.49 10.72
CA ALA A 107 9.78 22.16 9.80
C ALA A 107 10.77 21.16 9.16
N TYR A 108 11.17 20.14 9.93
CA TYR A 108 12.08 19.07 9.50
C TYR A 108 11.55 17.73 9.96
N ASP A 109 11.46 16.76 9.04
CA ASP A 109 11.00 15.41 9.34
C ASP A 109 12.06 14.39 8.88
N PHE A 110 12.68 13.69 9.84
CA PHE A 110 13.62 12.61 9.62
C PHE A 110 12.93 11.25 9.43
N THR A 111 11.86 11.20 8.64
CA THR A 111 11.13 9.96 8.42
C THR A 111 12.02 8.85 7.83
N PRO A 112 12.09 7.65 8.47
CA PRO A 112 12.88 6.53 7.96
C PRO A 112 12.35 5.96 6.64
N ASN A 113 11.12 6.31 6.30
CA ASN A 113 10.45 5.87 5.07
C ASN A 113 10.51 6.90 3.93
N GLY A 114 11.26 7.98 4.08
CA GLY A 114 11.40 9.03 3.10
C GLY A 114 12.01 8.58 1.77
N VAL A 115 11.64 9.28 0.69
CA VAL A 115 12.22 9.16 -0.66
C VAL A 115 12.38 10.58 -1.23
N ASP A 116 13.44 10.84 -1.97
CA ASP A 116 13.60 12.12 -2.64
C ASP A 116 12.78 12.20 -3.93
N LEU A 117 11.59 12.75 -3.84
CA LEU A 117 10.70 12.93 -4.99
C LEU A 117 11.24 13.91 -6.03
N ASN A 118 12.18 14.81 -5.66
CA ASN A 118 12.81 15.73 -6.60
C ASN A 118 13.79 15.02 -7.53
N SER A 119 14.33 13.87 -7.14
CA SER A 119 15.20 13.06 -7.97
C SER A 119 14.46 12.17 -8.96
N PHE A 120 13.13 12.08 -8.86
CA PHE A 120 12.32 11.27 -9.77
C PHE A 120 12.53 11.69 -11.23
N PRO A 121 12.69 10.76 -12.18
CA PRO A 121 13.06 11.05 -13.55
C PRO A 121 11.85 11.53 -14.41
N TYR A 122 11.21 12.64 -14.03
CA TYR A 122 9.96 13.15 -14.62
C TYR A 122 9.98 13.23 -16.15
N ASN A 123 11.09 13.70 -16.75
CA ASN A 123 11.19 13.87 -18.19
C ASN A 123 11.21 12.53 -18.93
N VAL A 124 11.94 11.56 -18.40
CA VAL A 124 11.99 10.21 -18.96
C VAL A 124 10.64 9.53 -18.79
N TRP A 125 10.06 9.59 -17.61
CA TRP A 125 8.75 9.01 -17.33
C TRP A 125 7.67 9.57 -18.27
N ARG A 126 7.64 10.90 -18.45
CA ARG A 126 6.72 11.56 -19.40
C ARG A 126 6.94 11.12 -20.84
N LYS A 127 8.20 10.97 -21.27
CA LYS A 127 8.55 10.46 -22.61
C LYS A 127 7.98 9.05 -22.80
N LEU A 128 8.30 8.13 -21.90
CA LEU A 128 7.85 6.74 -21.98
C LEU A 128 6.32 6.61 -21.88
N SER A 129 5.67 7.42 -21.03
CA SER A 129 4.21 7.45 -20.94
C SER A 129 3.56 7.84 -22.28
N LYS A 130 4.12 8.84 -22.97
CA LYS A 130 3.65 9.21 -24.31
C LYS A 130 3.87 8.08 -25.32
N GLU A 131 5.03 7.47 -25.33
CA GLU A 131 5.34 6.35 -26.25
C GLU A 131 4.43 5.14 -26.03
N CYS A 132 4.03 4.86 -24.81
CA CYS A 132 3.09 3.78 -24.51
C CYS A 132 1.68 4.04 -25.04
N LEU A 133 1.29 5.31 -25.24
CA LEU A 133 -0.08 5.71 -25.60
C LEU A 133 -0.21 6.23 -27.04
N ILE A 134 0.90 6.36 -27.80
CA ILE A 134 0.90 7.00 -29.14
C ILE A 134 0.04 6.27 -30.18
N ASP A 135 -0.10 4.96 -30.08
CA ASP A 135 -0.71 4.16 -31.16
C ASP A 135 -2.21 3.91 -30.97
N ASP A 136 -2.88 4.59 -30.04
CA ASP A 136 -4.31 4.40 -29.71
C ASP A 136 -4.72 2.91 -29.59
N LYS A 137 -3.81 2.07 -29.09
CA LYS A 137 -4.01 0.63 -29.00
C LYS A 137 -5.02 0.31 -27.91
N ALA A 138 -6.24 -0.03 -28.31
CA ALA A 138 -7.29 -0.52 -27.39
C ALA A 138 -6.79 -1.68 -26.51
N GLU A 139 -5.79 -2.44 -26.96
CA GLU A 139 -5.13 -3.52 -26.23
C GLU A 139 -4.52 -3.08 -24.88
N MET A 140 -4.08 -1.83 -24.78
CA MET A 140 -3.55 -1.24 -23.55
C MET A 140 -4.59 -1.14 -22.43
N PHE A 141 -5.86 -1.09 -22.79
CA PHE A 141 -6.97 -0.94 -21.86
C PHE A 141 -7.76 -2.24 -21.62
N ARG A 142 -7.29 -3.34 -22.21
CA ARG A 142 -7.80 -4.68 -21.87
C ARG A 142 -7.21 -5.13 -20.54
N LEU A 143 -7.89 -6.05 -19.86
CA LEU A 143 -7.35 -6.73 -18.69
C LEU A 143 -6.00 -7.36 -19.04
N GLY A 144 -4.99 -7.08 -18.21
CA GLY A 144 -3.66 -7.67 -18.33
C GLY A 144 -3.58 -9.10 -17.78
N ASP A 145 -2.38 -9.66 -17.83
CA ASP A 145 -2.10 -10.94 -17.16
C ASP A 145 -2.29 -10.79 -15.63
N PRO A 146 -3.01 -11.69 -14.97
CA PRO A 146 -3.15 -11.69 -13.51
C PRO A 146 -1.83 -11.66 -12.74
N GLN A 147 -0.76 -12.26 -13.25
CA GLN A 147 0.57 -12.20 -12.65
C GLN A 147 1.30 -10.86 -12.93
N GLY A 148 0.77 -10.03 -13.80
CA GLY A 148 1.42 -8.86 -14.39
C GLY A 148 2.01 -9.16 -15.77
N GLU A 149 2.27 -8.11 -16.54
CA GLU A 149 2.70 -8.21 -17.93
C GLU A 149 4.04 -8.95 -18.06
N TYR A 150 4.09 -9.91 -18.98
CA TYR A 150 5.26 -10.78 -19.16
C TYR A 150 6.56 -9.99 -19.42
N GLY A 151 6.49 -8.93 -20.23
CA GLY A 151 7.66 -8.09 -20.51
C GLY A 151 8.26 -7.46 -19.27
N LEU A 152 7.42 -6.94 -18.37
CA LEU A 152 7.90 -6.39 -17.09
C LEU A 152 8.46 -7.50 -16.19
N ARG A 153 7.80 -8.65 -16.10
CA ARG A 153 8.30 -9.81 -15.32
C ARG A 153 9.67 -10.27 -15.84
N ASN A 154 9.88 -10.27 -17.16
CA ASN A 154 11.15 -10.61 -17.77
C ASN A 154 12.24 -9.57 -17.47
N ALA A 155 11.91 -8.27 -17.52
CA ALA A 155 12.84 -7.20 -17.16
C ALA A 155 13.24 -7.29 -15.67
N ILE A 156 12.29 -7.58 -14.78
CA ILE A 156 12.55 -7.79 -13.35
C ILE A 156 13.43 -9.03 -13.14
N SER A 157 13.12 -10.16 -13.78
CA SER A 157 13.95 -11.38 -13.68
C SER A 157 15.40 -11.12 -14.07
N SER A 158 15.63 -10.42 -15.19
CA SER A 158 16.96 -10.04 -15.66
C SER A 158 17.68 -9.14 -14.67
N TYR A 159 17.00 -8.15 -14.12
CA TYR A 159 17.55 -7.26 -13.10
C TYR A 159 17.93 -8.03 -11.82
N LEU A 160 17.05 -8.90 -11.32
CA LEU A 160 17.27 -9.69 -10.11
C LEU A 160 18.47 -10.64 -10.26
N HIS A 161 18.61 -11.25 -11.42
CA HIS A 161 19.75 -12.11 -11.73
C HIS A 161 21.06 -11.33 -11.65
N GLN A 162 21.14 -10.15 -12.29
CA GLN A 162 22.36 -9.35 -12.36
C GLN A 162 22.68 -8.64 -11.04
N ALA A 163 21.66 -8.06 -10.39
CA ALA A 163 21.86 -7.19 -9.23
C ALA A 163 21.82 -7.93 -7.90
N ARG A 164 21.08 -9.03 -7.81
CA ARG A 164 20.80 -9.72 -6.54
C ARG A 164 21.23 -11.20 -6.50
N GLY A 165 21.67 -11.76 -7.63
CA GLY A 165 22.05 -13.16 -7.74
C GLY A 165 20.85 -14.12 -7.59
N ILE A 166 19.64 -13.65 -7.84
CA ILE A 166 18.41 -14.43 -7.77
C ILE A 166 18.24 -15.20 -9.09
N HIS A 167 17.97 -16.49 -8.98
CA HIS A 167 17.68 -17.34 -10.12
C HIS A 167 16.18 -17.62 -10.19
N CYS A 168 15.45 -16.89 -11.06
CA CYS A 168 14.04 -17.08 -11.26
C CYS A 168 13.63 -16.95 -12.73
N HIS A 169 12.65 -17.74 -13.14
CA HIS A 169 11.97 -17.58 -14.41
C HIS A 169 10.92 -16.44 -14.32
N PRO A 170 10.66 -15.68 -15.41
CA PRO A 170 9.60 -14.66 -15.39
C PRO A 170 8.23 -15.17 -14.93
N ASP A 171 7.91 -16.43 -15.17
CA ASP A 171 6.64 -17.03 -14.71
C ASP A 171 6.55 -17.25 -13.20
N GLN A 172 7.67 -17.19 -12.49
CA GLN A 172 7.69 -17.24 -11.03
C GLN A 172 7.39 -15.88 -10.39
N ILE A 173 7.33 -14.81 -11.19
CA ILE A 173 7.15 -13.43 -10.71
C ILE A 173 5.68 -13.05 -10.75
N ILE A 174 5.19 -12.48 -9.64
CA ILE A 174 3.87 -11.85 -9.54
C ILE A 174 4.06 -10.37 -9.23
N ILE A 175 3.39 -9.51 -9.98
CA ILE A 175 3.40 -8.04 -9.79
C ILE A 175 2.15 -7.63 -9.05
N GLY A 176 2.30 -6.77 -8.03
CA GLY A 176 1.18 -6.30 -7.22
C GLY A 176 1.29 -4.85 -6.76
N ALA A 177 0.18 -4.29 -6.33
CA ALA A 177 0.06 -2.90 -5.88
C ALA A 177 0.65 -2.67 -4.49
N GLY A 178 1.95 -2.95 -4.34
CA GLY A 178 2.71 -2.80 -3.09
C GLY A 178 2.85 -4.13 -2.33
N SER A 179 3.78 -4.12 -1.38
CA SER A 179 4.13 -5.31 -0.59
C SER A 179 2.94 -5.81 0.25
N ASP A 180 2.09 -4.89 0.74
CA ASP A 180 0.91 -5.24 1.53
C ASP A 180 -0.04 -6.15 0.73
N TYR A 181 -0.33 -5.77 -0.53
CA TYR A 181 -1.16 -6.58 -1.42
C TYR A 181 -0.52 -7.94 -1.71
N LEU A 182 0.79 -7.98 -1.98
CA LEU A 182 1.49 -9.23 -2.26
C LEU A 182 1.50 -10.18 -1.07
N LEU A 183 1.66 -9.66 0.15
CA LEU A 183 1.53 -10.46 1.37
C LEU A 183 0.10 -10.98 1.54
N MET A 184 -0.93 -10.17 1.30
CA MET A 184 -2.33 -10.64 1.32
C MET A 184 -2.58 -11.74 0.27
N LEU A 185 -2.07 -11.57 -0.94
CA LEU A 185 -2.16 -12.59 -1.98
C LEU A 185 -1.44 -13.88 -1.56
N LEU A 186 -0.22 -13.75 -1.02
CA LEU A 186 0.55 -14.89 -0.53
C LEU A 186 -0.22 -15.67 0.54
N THR A 187 -0.86 -14.98 1.50
CA THR A 187 -1.67 -15.64 2.52
C THR A 187 -2.84 -16.42 1.93
N THR A 188 -3.41 -15.91 0.83
CA THR A 188 -4.47 -16.62 0.10
C THR A 188 -3.92 -17.89 -0.59
N VAL A 189 -2.70 -17.82 -1.11
CA VAL A 189 -2.06 -18.93 -1.81
C VAL A 189 -1.67 -20.06 -0.86
N ILE A 190 -0.97 -19.74 0.24
CA ILE A 190 -0.44 -20.74 1.18
C ILE A 190 -1.47 -21.17 2.25
N GLY A 191 -2.57 -20.40 2.40
CA GLY A 191 -3.57 -20.63 3.44
C GLY A 191 -3.16 -20.09 4.80
N ASN A 192 -4.10 -20.08 5.76
CA ASN A 192 -3.93 -19.47 7.08
C ASN A 192 -3.63 -20.43 8.22
N CYS A 193 -3.26 -21.68 7.91
CA CYS A 193 -2.96 -22.70 8.92
C CYS A 193 -1.55 -22.55 9.53
N HIS A 194 -0.76 -21.61 9.03
CA HIS A 194 0.65 -21.45 9.39
C HIS A 194 0.84 -20.48 10.55
N LYS A 195 1.94 -20.67 11.28
CA LYS A 195 2.43 -19.72 12.27
C LYS A 195 3.61 -18.93 11.68
N VAL A 196 3.51 -17.59 11.73
CA VAL A 196 4.52 -16.67 11.18
C VAL A 196 5.37 -16.10 12.31
N ALA A 197 6.68 -16.22 12.19
CA ALA A 197 7.66 -15.60 13.05
C ALA A 197 8.23 -14.35 12.38
N LEU A 198 8.22 -13.21 13.07
CA LEU A 198 8.87 -11.97 12.65
C LEU A 198 10.01 -11.63 13.62
N GLU A 199 10.99 -10.88 13.13
CA GLU A 199 12.05 -10.28 13.94
C GLU A 199 11.47 -9.28 14.95
N ASN A 200 12.14 -9.03 16.07
CA ASN A 200 11.78 -7.98 17.03
C ASN A 200 13.02 -7.16 17.39
N PRO A 201 13.09 -5.88 17.01
CA PRO A 201 12.09 -5.06 16.34
C PRO A 201 11.87 -5.44 14.87
N THR A 202 10.71 -5.03 14.29
CA THR A 202 10.30 -5.44 12.94
C THR A 202 9.54 -4.36 12.19
N TYR A 203 9.22 -4.65 10.92
CA TYR A 203 8.29 -3.86 10.12
C TYR A 203 6.85 -4.07 10.61
N GLY A 204 6.39 -3.15 11.46
CA GLY A 204 5.12 -3.27 12.16
C GLY A 204 3.88 -3.44 11.26
N GLN A 205 3.93 -2.99 9.99
CA GLN A 205 2.81 -3.18 9.06
C GLN A 205 2.67 -4.66 8.66
N ALA A 206 3.77 -5.36 8.40
CA ALA A 206 3.73 -6.80 8.11
C ALA A 206 3.17 -7.59 9.32
N TYR A 207 3.61 -7.24 10.54
CA TYR A 207 3.09 -7.86 11.76
C TYR A 207 1.57 -7.69 11.85
N ARG A 208 1.07 -6.44 11.75
CA ARG A 208 -0.36 -6.13 11.83
C ARG A 208 -1.15 -6.81 10.72
N LEU A 209 -0.57 -6.91 9.52
CA LEU A 209 -1.23 -7.54 8.39
C LEU A 209 -1.45 -9.04 8.64
N PHE A 210 -0.42 -9.78 9.05
CA PHE A 210 -0.55 -11.19 9.37
C PHE A 210 -1.54 -11.44 10.53
N GLU A 211 -1.50 -10.61 11.57
CA GLU A 211 -2.43 -10.68 12.69
C GLU A 211 -3.89 -10.48 12.21
N ARG A 212 -4.15 -9.47 11.37
CA ARG A 212 -5.49 -9.19 10.85
C ARG A 212 -5.99 -10.24 9.86
N LEU A 213 -5.10 -10.94 9.19
CA LEU A 213 -5.42 -12.08 8.32
C LEU A 213 -5.55 -13.39 9.09
N SER A 214 -5.63 -13.33 10.43
CA SER A 214 -5.86 -14.47 11.32
C SER A 214 -4.73 -15.52 11.34
N TYR A 215 -3.52 -15.11 11.01
CA TYR A 215 -2.34 -15.96 11.24
C TYR A 215 -1.99 -15.97 12.73
N LYS A 216 -1.44 -17.10 13.19
CA LYS A 216 -0.73 -17.11 14.47
C LYS A 216 0.60 -16.42 14.27
N VAL A 217 0.78 -15.27 14.92
CA VAL A 217 2.01 -14.48 14.80
C VAL A 217 2.82 -14.58 16.08
N CYS A 218 4.12 -14.70 15.96
CA CYS A 218 5.05 -14.59 17.08
C CYS A 218 6.27 -13.74 16.66
N THR A 219 6.93 -13.16 17.65
CA THR A 219 8.20 -12.49 17.44
C THR A 219 9.34 -13.36 17.93
N VAL A 220 10.47 -13.27 17.26
CA VAL A 220 11.72 -13.93 17.57
C VAL A 220 12.78 -12.86 17.80
N ASP A 221 13.50 -12.96 18.91
CA ASP A 221 14.52 -11.99 19.26
C ASP A 221 15.71 -12.04 18.28
N MET A 222 16.34 -10.89 18.17
CA MET A 222 17.50 -10.70 17.31
C MET A 222 18.78 -10.59 18.10
N ASP A 223 19.88 -10.96 17.44
CA ASP A 223 21.22 -10.57 17.83
C ASP A 223 21.87 -9.70 16.73
N GLN A 224 23.15 -9.43 16.81
CA GLN A 224 23.89 -8.66 15.80
C GLN A 224 23.89 -9.31 14.40
N SER A 225 23.53 -10.58 14.29
CA SER A 225 23.46 -11.37 13.06
C SER A 225 22.04 -11.52 12.51
N GLY A 226 21.04 -10.90 13.12
CA GLY A 226 19.63 -11.00 12.73
C GLY A 226 18.82 -11.98 13.60
N MET A 227 17.76 -12.55 13.06
CA MET A 227 16.87 -13.51 13.76
C MET A 227 17.64 -14.68 14.36
N ARG A 228 17.40 -14.98 15.62
CA ARG A 228 18.00 -16.12 16.34
C ARG A 228 17.31 -17.43 15.96
N ILE A 229 18.07 -18.38 15.39
CA ILE A 229 17.52 -19.63 14.89
C ILE A 229 17.10 -20.58 16.02
N ASP A 230 17.82 -20.57 17.14
CA ASP A 230 17.45 -21.37 18.31
C ASP A 230 16.08 -20.98 18.90
N GLU A 231 15.73 -19.72 18.83
CA GLU A 231 14.41 -19.22 19.24
C GLU A 231 13.35 -19.42 18.18
N LEU A 232 13.72 -19.28 16.90
CA LEU A 232 12.84 -19.59 15.79
C LEU A 232 12.39 -21.07 15.85
N GLU A 233 13.29 -22.01 16.13
CA GLU A 233 12.94 -23.43 16.31
C GLU A 233 11.99 -23.64 17.50
N LYS A 234 12.28 -23.03 18.64
CA LYS A 234 11.40 -23.10 19.83
C LYS A 234 10.04 -22.47 19.62
N SER A 235 9.94 -21.49 18.73
CA SER A 235 8.69 -20.81 18.44
C SER A 235 7.64 -21.72 17.83
N GLY A 236 8.06 -22.80 17.16
CA GLY A 236 7.16 -23.66 16.39
C GLY A 236 6.52 -22.95 15.21
N ALA A 237 7.18 -21.95 14.64
CA ALA A 237 6.73 -21.27 13.45
C ALA A 237 7.00 -22.10 12.18
N ASP A 238 6.13 -21.91 11.18
CA ASP A 238 6.28 -22.53 9.86
C ASP A 238 6.87 -21.53 8.86
N ILE A 239 6.67 -20.24 9.09
CA ILE A 239 7.12 -19.17 8.21
C ILE A 239 7.99 -18.19 9.00
N ALA A 240 9.17 -17.87 8.47
CA ALA A 240 10.04 -16.82 8.96
C ALA A 240 9.99 -15.63 8.03
N PHE A 241 9.57 -14.45 8.51
CA PHE A 241 9.62 -13.19 7.79
C PHE A 241 10.87 -12.43 8.19
N VAL A 242 11.79 -12.21 7.24
CA VAL A 242 13.13 -11.65 7.49
C VAL A 242 13.55 -10.65 6.43
N MET A 243 14.47 -9.74 6.79
CA MET A 243 15.09 -8.76 5.90
C MET A 243 16.62 -8.92 5.89
N PRO A 244 17.17 -9.98 5.24
CA PRO A 244 18.57 -10.38 5.40
C PRO A 244 19.59 -9.39 4.84
N SER A 245 19.18 -8.58 3.85
CA SER A 245 20.08 -7.64 3.17
C SER A 245 20.26 -6.34 3.93
N HIS A 246 19.20 -5.89 4.61
CA HIS A 246 19.18 -4.68 5.42
C HIS A 246 17.96 -4.72 6.33
N GLN A 247 18.12 -5.22 7.55
CA GLN A 247 17.03 -5.39 8.48
C GLN A 247 16.42 -4.04 8.89
N TYR A 248 15.11 -3.97 8.85
CA TYR A 248 14.38 -2.77 9.29
C TYR A 248 13.77 -2.99 10.68
N PRO A 249 14.04 -2.10 11.65
CA PRO A 249 14.72 -0.81 11.52
C PRO A 249 16.21 -0.80 11.88
N LEU A 250 16.81 -1.92 12.33
CA LEU A 250 18.17 -1.92 12.92
C LEU A 250 19.31 -1.69 11.90
N GLY A 251 19.05 -1.86 10.60
CA GLY A 251 20.06 -1.69 9.59
C GLY A 251 21.16 -2.76 9.58
N CYS A 252 20.98 -3.85 10.31
CA CYS A 252 21.96 -4.94 10.31
C CYS A 252 21.83 -5.82 9.06
N VAL A 253 22.94 -6.43 8.67
CA VAL A 253 23.04 -7.35 7.54
C VAL A 253 23.22 -8.76 8.07
N MET A 254 22.37 -9.69 7.67
CA MET A 254 22.47 -11.10 8.07
C MET A 254 23.71 -11.75 7.44
N PRO A 255 24.70 -12.23 8.23
CA PRO A 255 25.88 -12.88 7.74
C PRO A 255 25.57 -14.21 7.04
N ILE A 256 26.49 -14.66 6.17
CA ILE A 256 26.28 -15.91 5.40
C ILE A 256 26.03 -17.13 6.30
N GLN A 257 26.70 -17.21 7.43
CA GLN A 257 26.49 -18.31 8.37
C GLN A 257 25.03 -18.37 8.84
N ARG A 258 24.46 -17.25 9.30
CA ARG A 258 23.09 -17.16 9.77
C ARG A 258 22.08 -17.43 8.62
N ARG A 259 22.40 -17.00 7.40
CA ARG A 259 21.59 -17.32 6.21
C ARG A 259 21.53 -18.83 5.95
N MET A 260 22.67 -19.52 6.08
CA MET A 260 22.71 -20.99 5.93
C MET A 260 21.97 -21.69 7.06
N GLU A 261 22.08 -21.21 8.29
CA GLU A 261 21.31 -21.73 9.43
C GLU A 261 19.79 -21.59 9.19
N LEU A 262 19.37 -20.43 8.68
CA LEU A 262 17.96 -20.17 8.38
C LEU A 262 17.43 -21.05 7.23
N LEU A 263 18.19 -21.23 6.15
CA LEU A 263 17.85 -22.16 5.06
C LEU A 263 17.75 -23.59 5.57
N LYS A 264 18.70 -24.04 6.41
CA LYS A 264 18.68 -25.37 7.03
C LYS A 264 17.44 -25.53 7.90
N TRP A 265 17.02 -24.51 8.64
CA TRP A 265 15.78 -24.51 9.41
C TRP A 265 14.56 -24.74 8.49
N ALA A 266 14.51 -24.03 7.37
CA ALA A 266 13.40 -24.20 6.43
C ALA A 266 13.37 -25.58 5.75
N ASP A 267 14.55 -26.13 5.45
CA ASP A 267 14.69 -27.48 4.90
C ASP A 267 14.31 -28.60 5.91
N GLY A 268 14.36 -28.28 7.19
CA GLY A 268 14.12 -29.24 8.27
C GLY A 268 12.69 -29.77 8.36
N ALA A 269 11.71 -29.15 7.67
CA ALA A 269 10.34 -29.64 7.59
C ALA A 269 9.65 -29.24 6.29
N GLU A 270 8.78 -30.12 5.80
CA GLU A 270 7.84 -29.79 4.72
C GLU A 270 6.88 -28.69 5.21
N GLY A 271 6.56 -27.70 4.40
CA GLY A 271 5.67 -26.59 4.78
C GLY A 271 6.35 -25.44 5.54
N ARG A 272 7.64 -25.51 5.85
CA ARG A 272 8.40 -24.35 6.30
C ARG A 272 8.83 -23.48 5.14
N TYR A 273 8.72 -22.14 5.30
CA TYR A 273 9.10 -21.16 4.29
C TYR A 273 9.78 -19.97 4.93
N ILE A 274 10.56 -19.27 4.13
CA ILE A 274 11.15 -17.98 4.46
C ILE A 274 10.56 -16.94 3.53
N ILE A 275 10.01 -15.85 4.06
CA ILE A 275 9.66 -14.67 3.29
C ILE A 275 10.82 -13.69 3.45
N GLU A 276 11.57 -13.50 2.37
CA GLU A 276 12.64 -12.52 2.29
C GLU A 276 12.08 -11.21 1.76
N ASP A 277 12.01 -10.18 2.60
CA ASP A 277 11.59 -8.84 2.20
C ASP A 277 12.80 -7.95 1.90
N ASP A 278 12.91 -7.51 0.66
CA ASP A 278 14.01 -6.71 0.15
C ASP A 278 13.49 -5.34 -0.30
N TYR A 279 13.50 -4.39 0.61
CA TYR A 279 12.86 -3.10 0.42
C TYR A 279 13.79 -1.97 -0.03
N ASP A 280 15.12 -2.04 0.22
CA ASP A 280 16.06 -0.95 -0.04
C ASP A 280 17.52 -1.39 -0.34
N SER A 281 17.72 -2.64 -0.70
CA SER A 281 19.05 -3.21 -0.97
C SER A 281 19.86 -2.51 -2.08
N GLU A 282 19.19 -1.73 -2.92
CA GLU A 282 19.83 -0.89 -3.92
C GLU A 282 20.73 0.20 -3.31
N PHE A 283 20.46 0.62 -2.07
CA PHE A 283 21.13 1.73 -1.39
C PHE A 283 22.26 1.26 -0.46
N ARG A 284 23.27 0.60 -1.04
CA ARG A 284 24.48 0.23 -0.33
C ARG A 284 25.63 1.17 -0.71
N TYR A 285 26.32 1.72 0.31
CA TYR A 285 27.35 2.75 0.13
C TYR A 285 28.78 2.19 0.20
N LYS A 286 28.96 1.03 0.83
CA LYS A 286 30.27 0.37 0.95
C LYS A 286 30.20 -1.06 0.40
N GLY A 287 31.12 -1.39 -0.50
CA GLY A 287 31.23 -2.72 -1.10
C GLY A 287 30.22 -2.99 -2.22
N LYS A 288 30.16 -4.24 -2.67
CA LYS A 288 29.22 -4.71 -3.70
C LYS A 288 27.84 -4.96 -3.08
N PRO A 289 26.77 -4.96 -3.89
CA PRO A 289 25.46 -5.43 -3.42
C PRO A 289 25.58 -6.83 -2.80
N ILE A 290 24.84 -7.05 -1.71
CA ILE A 290 24.79 -8.35 -1.06
C ILE A 290 23.84 -9.23 -1.84
N PRO A 291 24.21 -10.46 -2.25
CA PRO A 291 23.27 -11.38 -2.87
C PRO A 291 22.05 -11.64 -1.97
N ALA A 292 20.91 -11.85 -2.56
CA ALA A 292 19.70 -12.24 -1.83
C ALA A 292 19.86 -13.64 -1.21
N LEU A 293 19.12 -13.92 -0.14
CA LEU A 293 19.05 -15.24 0.46
C LEU A 293 18.49 -16.26 -0.54
N GLN A 294 17.49 -15.85 -1.32
CA GLN A 294 16.85 -16.68 -2.35
C GLN A 294 17.87 -17.23 -3.35
N GLY A 295 18.91 -16.49 -3.72
CA GLY A 295 19.97 -16.98 -4.62
C GLY A 295 20.78 -18.15 -4.07
N SER A 296 20.70 -18.44 -2.77
CA SER A 296 21.33 -19.59 -2.12
C SER A 296 20.34 -20.72 -1.82
N ASP A 297 19.07 -20.54 -2.13
CA ASP A 297 18.02 -21.54 -1.91
C ASP A 297 17.98 -22.57 -3.06
N SER A 298 18.34 -23.81 -2.77
CA SER A 298 18.29 -24.93 -3.73
C SER A 298 16.99 -25.75 -3.64
N ASN A 299 16.18 -25.56 -2.60
CA ASN A 299 15.04 -26.41 -2.27
C ASN A 299 13.69 -25.71 -2.43
N GLY A 300 13.67 -24.46 -2.90
CA GLY A 300 12.44 -23.72 -3.10
C GLY A 300 11.74 -23.35 -1.80
N LYS A 301 12.49 -22.94 -0.80
CA LYS A 301 11.97 -22.56 0.53
C LYS A 301 11.81 -21.04 0.69
N VAL A 302 12.42 -20.25 -0.18
CA VAL A 302 12.43 -18.79 -0.07
C VAL A 302 11.44 -18.15 -1.04
N ILE A 303 10.50 -17.41 -0.49
CA ILE A 303 9.61 -16.51 -1.19
C ILE A 303 10.23 -15.12 -1.09
N TYR A 304 10.64 -14.55 -2.22
CA TYR A 304 11.30 -13.26 -2.24
C TYR A 304 10.33 -12.15 -2.61
N THR A 305 10.37 -11.03 -1.89
CA THR A 305 9.57 -9.82 -2.19
C THR A 305 10.49 -8.62 -2.41
N GLY A 306 10.15 -7.80 -3.39
CA GLY A 306 10.85 -6.56 -3.69
C GLY A 306 9.88 -5.45 -4.11
N THR A 307 10.34 -4.20 -4.01
CA THR A 307 9.49 -3.03 -4.26
C THR A 307 10.20 -1.92 -5.01
N PHE A 308 9.48 -1.23 -5.88
CA PHE A 308 9.94 0.00 -6.54
C PHE A 308 9.61 1.27 -5.73
N SER A 309 8.90 1.14 -4.61
CA SER A 309 8.45 2.28 -3.80
C SER A 309 9.60 3.09 -3.20
N LYS A 310 10.72 2.44 -2.86
CA LYS A 310 11.92 3.08 -2.31
C LYS A 310 12.88 3.54 -3.40
N SER A 311 13.00 2.76 -4.46
CA SER A 311 13.94 3.03 -5.54
C SER A 311 13.44 4.07 -6.55
N LEU A 312 12.12 4.25 -6.68
CA LEU A 312 11.49 5.24 -7.57
C LEU A 312 10.63 6.25 -6.81
N ALA A 313 9.41 5.86 -6.46
CA ALA A 313 8.48 6.71 -5.71
C ALA A 313 7.40 5.85 -5.01
N PRO A 314 6.99 6.20 -3.78
CA PRO A 314 5.97 5.44 -3.05
C PRO A 314 4.61 5.37 -3.76
N SER A 315 4.24 6.41 -4.52
CA SER A 315 2.96 6.50 -5.23
C SER A 315 2.85 5.58 -6.45
N ILE A 316 3.96 5.05 -6.98
CA ILE A 316 3.94 4.07 -8.08
C ILE A 316 3.25 2.79 -7.66
N ARG A 317 3.31 2.45 -6.35
CA ARG A 317 2.64 1.27 -5.78
C ARG A 317 2.91 0.00 -6.58
N MET A 318 4.14 -0.21 -7.00
CA MET A 318 4.54 -1.40 -7.73
C MET A 318 5.56 -2.20 -6.93
N SER A 319 5.20 -3.44 -6.63
CA SER A 319 6.06 -4.42 -5.97
C SER A 319 5.96 -5.75 -6.70
N TYR A 320 6.86 -6.65 -6.43
CA TYR A 320 6.89 -7.97 -7.05
C TYR A 320 7.26 -9.04 -6.03
N MET A 321 6.82 -10.26 -6.30
CA MET A 321 7.08 -11.45 -5.49
C MET A 321 7.58 -12.57 -6.41
N VAL A 322 8.63 -13.27 -5.99
CA VAL A 322 9.15 -14.46 -6.67
C VAL A 322 8.73 -15.68 -5.87
N LEU A 323 7.93 -16.54 -6.49
CA LEU A 323 7.44 -17.76 -5.87
C LEU A 323 8.28 -18.98 -6.25
N PRO A 324 8.55 -19.89 -5.31
CA PRO A 324 9.01 -21.25 -5.62
C PRO A 324 8.01 -21.97 -6.55
N GLU A 325 8.50 -22.86 -7.40
CA GLU A 325 7.66 -23.51 -8.43
C GLU A 325 6.43 -24.22 -7.89
N HIS A 326 6.54 -24.90 -6.75
CA HIS A 326 5.43 -25.63 -6.16
C HIS A 326 4.36 -24.68 -5.59
N ILE A 327 4.75 -23.51 -5.04
CA ILE A 327 3.81 -22.46 -4.60
C ILE A 327 3.19 -21.76 -5.80
N LEU A 328 3.97 -21.55 -6.87
CA LEU A 328 3.45 -21.00 -8.12
C LEU A 328 2.33 -21.87 -8.70
N LYS A 329 2.46 -23.20 -8.66
CA LYS A 329 1.40 -24.14 -9.08
C LYS A 329 0.11 -23.92 -8.29
N ILE A 330 0.23 -23.78 -6.96
CA ILE A 330 -0.94 -23.49 -6.10
C ILE A 330 -1.58 -22.15 -6.49
N TYR A 331 -0.79 -21.11 -6.75
CA TYR A 331 -1.29 -19.83 -7.23
C TYR A 331 -2.03 -19.98 -8.56
N GLN A 332 -1.45 -20.68 -9.53
CA GLN A 332 -2.04 -20.87 -10.85
C GLN A 332 -3.38 -21.63 -10.79
N GLU A 333 -3.47 -22.62 -9.92
CA GLU A 333 -4.68 -23.42 -9.75
C GLU A 333 -5.79 -22.69 -8.98
N LYS A 334 -5.41 -21.95 -7.91
CA LYS A 334 -6.38 -21.43 -6.94
C LYS A 334 -6.59 -19.93 -6.97
N CYS A 335 -5.65 -19.15 -7.48
CA CYS A 335 -5.66 -17.69 -7.33
C CYS A 335 -5.59 -16.93 -8.66
N ARG A 336 -5.39 -17.60 -9.79
CA ARG A 336 -5.25 -16.93 -11.11
C ARG A 336 -6.49 -16.15 -11.55
N PHE A 337 -7.63 -16.35 -10.92
CA PHE A 337 -8.85 -15.57 -11.16
C PHE A 337 -8.78 -14.14 -10.60
N ILE A 338 -7.83 -13.86 -9.71
CA ILE A 338 -7.62 -12.53 -9.13
C ILE A 338 -6.92 -11.66 -10.17
N SER A 339 -7.57 -10.59 -10.61
CA SER A 339 -7.01 -9.68 -11.60
C SER A 339 -5.79 -8.94 -11.09
N SER A 340 -4.86 -8.59 -12.00
CA SER A 340 -3.72 -7.73 -11.66
C SER A 340 -4.20 -6.40 -11.05
N THR A 341 -3.55 -5.97 -9.99
CA THR A 341 -3.87 -4.73 -9.27
C THR A 341 -3.07 -3.52 -9.75
N VAL A 342 -2.13 -3.74 -10.66
CA VAL A 342 -1.31 -2.67 -11.25
C VAL A 342 -1.75 -2.43 -12.67
N SER A 343 -1.94 -1.16 -13.03
CA SER A 343 -2.30 -0.74 -14.38
C SER A 343 -1.33 -1.29 -15.42
N LYS A 344 -1.86 -1.85 -16.52
CA LYS A 344 -1.05 -2.33 -17.65
C LYS A 344 -0.17 -1.22 -18.23
N VAL A 345 -0.69 0.00 -18.31
CA VAL A 345 0.06 1.17 -18.79
C VAL A 345 1.27 1.44 -17.92
N ASP A 346 1.10 1.46 -16.60
CA ASP A 346 2.19 1.71 -15.67
C ASP A 346 3.23 0.59 -15.69
N GLN A 347 2.79 -0.66 -15.85
CA GLN A 347 3.69 -1.80 -16.01
C GLN A 347 4.54 -1.67 -17.28
N MET A 348 3.95 -1.25 -18.40
CA MET A 348 4.69 -1.06 -19.65
C MET A 348 5.65 0.13 -19.60
N ILE A 349 5.28 1.21 -18.90
CA ILE A 349 6.20 2.34 -18.68
C ILE A 349 7.41 1.87 -17.88
N LEU A 350 7.19 1.12 -16.80
CA LEU A 350 8.28 0.60 -15.98
C LEU A 350 9.13 -0.42 -16.73
N GLN A 351 8.51 -1.31 -17.52
CA GLN A 351 9.25 -2.24 -18.38
C GLN A 351 10.23 -1.50 -19.28
N LYS A 352 9.75 -0.53 -20.08
CA LYS A 352 10.62 0.28 -20.94
C LYS A 352 11.67 1.04 -20.15
N PHE A 353 11.33 1.56 -18.99
CA PHE A 353 12.25 2.27 -18.12
C PHE A 353 13.41 1.37 -17.68
N MET A 354 13.16 0.09 -17.42
CA MET A 354 14.17 -0.91 -17.10
C MET A 354 14.97 -1.32 -18.36
N GLU A 355 14.30 -1.72 -19.43
CA GLU A 355 14.93 -2.25 -20.66
C GLU A 355 15.83 -1.23 -21.35
N GLU A 356 15.47 0.07 -21.35
CA GLU A 356 16.28 1.15 -21.92
C GLU A 356 17.40 1.63 -20.95
N GLY A 357 17.60 0.95 -19.82
CA GLY A 357 18.66 1.22 -18.83
C GLY A 357 18.44 2.53 -18.04
N TYR A 358 17.24 3.12 -18.07
CA TYR A 358 16.96 4.32 -17.27
C TYR A 358 16.88 4.00 -15.77
N TYR A 359 16.42 2.80 -15.42
CA TYR A 359 16.33 2.38 -14.03
C TYR A 359 17.71 2.32 -13.37
N GLU A 360 18.69 1.69 -13.99
CA GLU A 360 20.06 1.62 -13.47
C GLU A 360 20.72 2.99 -13.36
N ARG A 361 20.53 3.85 -14.37
CA ARG A 361 21.02 5.24 -14.32
C ARG A 361 20.41 6.02 -13.19
N HIS A 362 19.10 5.84 -12.95
CA HIS A 362 18.39 6.45 -11.83
C HIS A 362 18.93 5.95 -10.49
N LEU A 363 19.08 4.64 -10.30
CA LEU A 363 19.64 4.05 -9.09
C LEU A 363 21.05 4.57 -8.79
N ASN A 364 21.92 4.65 -9.79
CA ASN A 364 23.28 5.16 -9.61
C ASN A 364 23.28 6.63 -9.16
N LYS A 365 22.44 7.46 -9.77
CA LYS A 365 22.27 8.86 -9.38
C LYS A 365 21.73 9.00 -7.96
N THR A 366 20.68 8.27 -7.62
CA THR A 366 20.02 8.32 -6.31
C THR A 366 20.93 7.78 -5.22
N ARG A 367 21.69 6.71 -5.50
CA ARG A 367 22.71 6.17 -4.57
C ARG A 367 23.78 7.20 -4.23
N ALA A 368 24.29 7.91 -5.24
CA ALA A 368 25.27 8.98 -5.02
C ALA A 368 24.70 10.12 -4.19
N LEU A 369 23.45 10.53 -4.47
CA LEU A 369 22.74 11.57 -3.74
C LEU A 369 22.53 11.18 -2.26
N TYR A 370 22.02 9.98 -2.01
CA TYR A 370 21.77 9.51 -0.65
C TYR A 370 23.06 9.29 0.14
N LYS A 371 24.13 8.82 -0.52
CA LYS A 371 25.44 8.76 0.11
C LYS A 371 25.93 10.13 0.57
N ASN A 372 25.80 11.16 -0.25
CA ASN A 372 26.18 12.52 0.13
C ASN A 372 25.38 13.03 1.35
N ARG A 373 24.07 12.82 1.37
CA ARG A 373 23.20 13.18 2.52
C ARG A 373 23.58 12.41 3.79
N HIS A 374 23.84 11.13 3.65
CA HIS A 374 24.35 10.27 4.72
C HIS A 374 25.65 10.84 5.31
N ASP A 375 26.64 11.16 4.47
CA ASP A 375 27.94 11.67 4.92
C ASP A 375 27.79 13.04 5.61
N VAL A 376 26.90 13.90 5.10
CA VAL A 376 26.55 15.18 5.74
C VAL A 376 25.90 14.96 7.09
N LEU A 377 24.94 14.05 7.20
CA LEU A 377 24.27 13.74 8.46
C LEU A 377 25.27 13.22 9.50
N ILE A 378 26.05 12.22 9.16
CA ILE A 378 27.06 11.63 10.08
C ILE A 378 28.07 12.68 10.51
N SER A 379 28.64 13.46 9.58
CA SER A 379 29.62 14.49 9.92
C SER A 379 29.06 15.57 10.84
N SER A 380 27.76 15.84 10.77
CA SER A 380 27.07 16.79 11.62
C SER A 380 26.80 16.20 13.01
N LEU A 381 26.37 14.95 13.09
CA LEU A 381 26.04 14.23 14.34
C LEU A 381 27.28 13.89 15.18
N ARG A 382 28.41 13.60 14.59
CA ARG A 382 29.67 13.27 15.30
C ARG A 382 30.17 14.38 16.23
N LYS A 383 29.61 15.58 16.12
CA LYS A 383 29.94 16.70 17.01
C LYS A 383 29.16 16.66 18.33
N MET A 384 28.15 15.80 18.43
CA MET A 384 27.30 15.65 19.61
C MET A 384 27.89 14.62 20.56
N LYS A 385 28.17 15.05 21.80
CA LYS A 385 28.78 14.19 22.83
C LYS A 385 27.79 13.25 23.50
N GLU A 386 26.52 13.54 23.37
CA GLU A 386 25.40 12.80 23.92
C GLU A 386 25.15 11.48 23.17
N ILE A 387 25.61 11.38 21.94
CA ILE A 387 25.51 10.18 21.12
C ILE A 387 26.69 9.25 21.46
N LEU A 388 26.36 8.05 21.93
CA LEU A 388 27.31 7.01 22.25
C LEU A 388 27.81 6.30 20.97
N GLU A 389 26.86 5.95 20.09
CA GLU A 389 27.11 5.15 18.90
C GLU A 389 26.12 5.53 17.80
N ILE A 390 26.58 5.47 16.56
CA ILE A 390 25.73 5.56 15.35
C ILE A 390 25.82 4.22 14.65
N SER A 391 24.67 3.58 14.39
CA SER A 391 24.60 2.33 13.63
C SER A 391 23.77 2.47 12.36
N GLY A 392 23.82 1.46 11.46
CA GLY A 392 23.15 1.52 10.16
C GLY A 392 23.93 2.28 9.07
N GLU A 393 25.22 2.62 9.27
CA GLU A 393 26.01 3.48 8.38
C GLU A 393 26.32 2.89 6.99
N ASN A 394 26.12 1.60 6.75
CA ASN A 394 26.65 0.93 5.56
C ASN A 394 25.68 0.87 4.40
N ALA A 395 24.40 1.00 4.66
CA ALA A 395 23.32 0.85 3.67
C ALA A 395 22.04 1.55 4.11
N GLY A 396 21.05 1.59 3.22
CA GLY A 396 19.71 2.11 3.49
C GLY A 396 19.61 3.62 3.47
N VAL A 397 18.53 4.13 4.05
CA VAL A 397 18.17 5.55 4.01
C VAL A 397 17.90 6.14 5.41
N HIS A 398 18.31 5.44 6.47
CA HIS A 398 18.17 5.88 7.87
C HIS A 398 19.39 5.45 8.69
N LEU A 399 19.55 6.07 9.85
CA LEU A 399 20.56 5.77 10.86
C LEU A 399 19.90 5.59 12.21
N LEU A 400 20.55 4.85 13.11
CA LEU A 400 20.16 4.76 14.52
C LEU A 400 21.20 5.47 15.38
N LEU A 401 20.69 6.28 16.30
CA LEU A 401 21.49 6.99 17.29
C LEU A 401 21.25 6.37 18.66
N HIS A 402 22.30 5.82 19.25
CA HIS A 402 22.28 5.29 20.60
C HIS A 402 22.78 6.37 21.56
N PHE A 403 21.96 6.73 22.56
CA PHE A 403 22.27 7.83 23.48
C PHE A 403 22.89 7.33 24.79
N LYS A 404 23.78 8.14 25.33
CA LYS A 404 24.27 8.03 26.71
C LYS A 404 23.64 9.13 27.54
N THR A 405 22.41 8.91 27.98
CA THR A 405 21.61 9.90 28.74
C THR A 405 20.65 9.18 29.67
N ASP A 406 20.19 9.88 30.68
CA ASP A 406 19.10 9.43 31.57
C ASP A 406 17.71 9.77 30.99
N ASP A 407 17.65 10.56 29.91
CA ASP A 407 16.40 10.85 29.19
C ASP A 407 15.86 9.58 28.55
N SER A 408 14.56 9.39 28.63
CA SER A 408 13.88 8.34 27.89
C SER A 408 13.82 8.67 26.39
N GLU A 409 13.56 7.66 25.54
CA GLU A 409 13.33 7.83 24.11
C GLU A 409 12.21 8.86 23.84
N LYS A 410 11.13 8.81 24.63
CA LYS A 410 10.00 9.74 24.56
C LYS A 410 10.42 11.17 24.87
N ASP A 411 11.27 11.39 25.90
CA ASP A 411 11.77 12.72 26.26
C ASP A 411 12.60 13.32 25.12
N LEU A 412 13.46 12.50 24.48
CA LEU A 412 14.26 12.94 23.34
C LEU A 412 13.40 13.33 22.14
N ILE A 413 12.34 12.57 21.85
CA ILE A 413 11.38 12.86 20.77
C ILE A 413 10.63 14.18 21.08
N GLU A 414 10.14 14.36 22.32
CA GLU A 414 9.44 15.58 22.71
C GLU A 414 10.34 16.81 22.68
N LYS A 415 11.60 16.69 23.12
CA LYS A 415 12.58 17.77 23.03
C LYS A 415 12.85 18.18 21.59
N ALA A 416 12.99 17.21 20.66
CA ALA A 416 13.16 17.47 19.24
C ALA A 416 11.91 18.14 18.62
N ALA A 417 10.72 17.65 18.97
CA ALA A 417 9.44 18.19 18.48
C ALA A 417 9.26 19.65 18.88
N LYS A 418 9.64 20.06 20.11
CA LYS A 418 9.62 21.46 20.57
C LYS A 418 10.52 22.40 19.74
N GLN A 419 11.54 21.83 19.06
CA GLN A 419 12.39 22.57 18.13
C GLN A 419 11.89 22.46 16.65
N GLY A 420 10.70 21.90 16.43
CA GLY A 420 10.13 21.73 15.08
C GLY A 420 10.79 20.62 14.28
N VAL A 421 11.48 19.67 14.94
CA VAL A 421 12.14 18.53 14.29
C VAL A 421 11.44 17.25 14.71
N ARG A 422 10.95 16.48 13.73
CA ARG A 422 10.38 15.15 13.94
C ARG A 422 11.45 14.08 13.82
N VAL A 423 11.55 13.25 14.85
CA VAL A 423 12.41 12.07 14.91
C VAL A 423 11.58 10.87 15.36
N TYR A 424 12.11 9.66 15.27
CA TYR A 424 11.37 8.42 15.51
C TYR A 424 12.10 7.56 16.54
N GLY A 425 11.35 6.92 17.42
CA GLY A 425 11.88 6.02 18.42
C GLY A 425 11.96 4.58 17.93
N LEU A 426 12.95 3.83 18.40
CA LEU A 426 13.06 2.39 18.10
C LEU A 426 11.89 1.61 18.72
N SER A 427 11.37 2.05 19.86
CA SER A 427 10.23 1.41 20.54
C SER A 427 8.97 1.32 19.68
N GLU A 428 8.76 2.25 18.72
CA GLU A 428 7.64 2.21 17.78
C GLU A 428 7.64 0.97 16.87
N TYR A 429 8.80 0.30 16.75
CA TYR A 429 9.00 -0.88 15.91
C TYR A 429 9.08 -2.19 16.72
N CYS A 430 9.05 -2.11 18.05
CA CYS A 430 9.01 -3.26 18.94
C CYS A 430 7.56 -3.75 19.09
N VAL A 431 7.33 -5.04 18.90
CA VAL A 431 6.02 -5.67 19.09
C VAL A 431 5.83 -6.10 20.55
N LYS A 432 6.90 -6.56 21.17
CA LYS A 432 6.96 -6.86 22.62
C LYS A 432 7.84 -5.80 23.28
N ASP A 433 7.39 -5.33 24.43
CA ASP A 433 8.27 -4.58 25.30
C ASP A 433 9.45 -5.49 25.67
N ASN A 434 10.61 -5.20 25.12
CA ASN A 434 11.82 -5.86 25.55
C ASN A 434 12.15 -5.35 26.96
N GLU A 435 11.82 -6.14 28.00
CA GLU A 435 12.24 -5.86 29.38
C GLU A 435 13.79 -5.74 29.50
N ASP A 436 14.52 -6.31 28.53
CA ASP A 436 15.98 -6.21 28.37
C ASP A 436 16.46 -5.04 27.50
N SER A 437 15.57 -4.15 27.01
CA SER A 437 16.05 -2.89 26.43
C SER A 437 16.71 -2.11 27.57
N THR A 438 17.97 -2.40 27.74
CA THR A 438 18.90 -1.79 28.71
C THR A 438 18.84 -0.27 28.57
N GLY A 439 17.86 0.38 29.16
CA GLY A 439 17.75 1.80 29.49
C GLY A 439 18.31 2.85 28.50
N LYS A 440 18.76 2.47 27.31
CA LYS A 440 19.39 3.36 26.34
C LYS A 440 18.36 3.79 25.31
N ALA A 441 18.11 5.09 25.26
CA ALA A 441 17.25 5.66 24.23
C ALA A 441 17.90 5.49 22.83
N VAL A 442 17.11 5.04 21.85
CA VAL A 442 17.55 4.85 20.45
C VAL A 442 16.63 5.61 19.52
N ILE A 443 17.19 6.55 18.77
CA ILE A 443 16.45 7.40 17.83
C ILE A 443 16.81 7.05 16.38
N LEU A 444 15.80 6.91 15.55
CA LEU A 444 15.93 6.71 14.10
C LEU A 444 15.86 8.04 13.35
N LEU A 445 16.79 8.25 12.43
CA LEU A 445 16.83 9.41 11.53
C LEU A 445 16.91 8.96 10.08
N GLY A 446 15.83 9.15 9.32
CA GLY A 446 15.84 9.01 7.86
C GLY A 446 16.34 10.29 7.19
N TYR A 447 17.10 10.16 6.11
CA TYR A 447 17.72 11.30 5.45
C TYR A 447 17.42 11.45 3.95
N ALA A 448 16.62 10.54 3.40
CA ALA A 448 16.38 10.53 1.96
C ALA A 448 15.51 11.70 1.46
N ASN A 449 14.60 12.23 2.28
CA ASN A 449 13.63 13.25 1.90
C ASN A 449 14.10 14.70 2.11
N MET A 450 15.31 14.91 2.66
CA MET A 450 15.86 16.25 2.93
C MET A 450 17.16 16.50 2.16
N ASN A 451 17.36 17.74 1.71
CA ASN A 451 18.64 18.15 1.15
C ASN A 451 19.68 18.42 2.25
N GLU A 452 20.94 18.59 1.85
CA GLU A 452 22.10 18.72 2.75
C GLU A 452 22.00 19.95 3.66
N GLU A 453 21.46 21.06 3.16
CA GLU A 453 21.27 22.30 3.93
C GLU A 453 20.22 22.10 5.03
N ARG A 454 19.10 21.49 4.68
CA ARG A 454 18.04 21.17 5.66
C ARG A 454 18.53 20.17 6.71
N ILE A 455 19.32 19.14 6.32
CA ILE A 455 19.94 18.20 7.26
C ILE A 455 20.83 18.95 8.25
N ARG A 456 21.73 19.86 7.79
CA ARG A 456 22.60 20.64 8.69
C ARG A 456 21.80 21.52 9.64
N ALA A 457 20.78 22.21 9.14
CA ALA A 457 19.91 23.07 9.96
C ALA A 457 19.14 22.25 11.02
N ALA A 458 18.55 21.15 10.63
CA ALA A 458 17.83 20.26 11.54
C ALA A 458 18.75 19.70 12.64
N VAL A 459 19.96 19.23 12.30
CA VAL A 459 20.93 18.73 13.29
C VAL A 459 21.37 19.82 14.25
N GLN A 460 21.51 21.09 13.80
CA GLN A 460 21.79 22.21 14.71
C GLN A 460 20.68 22.41 15.77
N LEU A 461 19.42 22.23 15.38
CA LEU A 461 18.29 22.29 16.31
C LEU A 461 18.30 21.07 17.25
N LEU A 462 18.59 19.88 16.76
CA LEU A 462 18.75 18.68 17.61
C LEU A 462 19.88 18.84 18.61
N CYS A 463 21.02 19.44 18.24
CA CYS A 463 22.11 19.77 19.15
C CYS A 463 21.68 20.68 20.30
N LYS A 464 20.65 21.55 20.10
CA LYS A 464 20.10 22.38 21.17
C LYS A 464 19.07 21.63 22.03
N ALA A 465 18.32 20.74 21.38
CA ALA A 465 17.26 19.98 22.02
C ALA A 465 17.79 18.92 22.99
N TRP A 466 18.90 18.29 22.67
CA TRP A 466 19.45 17.12 23.36
C TRP A 466 20.65 17.42 24.28
N LYS A 467 21.00 18.71 24.45
CA LYS A 467 21.89 19.20 25.47
C LYS A 467 21.15 19.31 26.81
#